data_7634fe0c5c540fe27faebe69ce475aa4
#
_entry.id   7634fe0c5c540fe27faebe69ce475aa4
#
_cell.length_a   1.000
_cell.length_b   1.000
_cell.length_c   1.000
_cell.angle_alpha   90.00
_cell.angle_beta   90.00
_cell.angle_gamma   90.00
#
_symmetry.space_group_name_H-M   'P 1'
#
loop_
_entity.id
_entity.type
_entity.pdbx_description
1 polymer ?
#
loop_
_entity_poly.entity_id
_entity_poly.type
_entity_poly.pdbx_seq_one_letter_code
_entity_poly.pdbx_strand_id
1 'polypeptide(L)'
;MKACFASEMRGVDKAASEIGGIPSIVLMENAAMACVEELKNDFANLSEKSVAVFCGKGNNGGDGFAIARHLYNMGIDVAVYLVCGNEFKGDAKINFDIIKRMNISIDVISDIEDLKYIVRSYDIIVDAIFGTGISGTVRGISYDVISEINNNAKYIVAVDVPSGINSDSGEICGVCIKADKTVTFAAYKVGMLMFPAADYVGKAAVKDISIPDYIIDGQNLKINVIDDKFVRSNFPKRENNSQKGDYGKVLVIAGSAGMTGAAYLSSQTAVTTGSGLVTLAVPSSLNGAMEAKTTEVMTVPLSDKNGRISAGAIDEILKRVDKADTVLIGPGLGRCDDVSEVVESVLEYSKVPVIIDADGINAVAENMKALSSCTCPVIFTPHTVEMSRLTGLEREYIEDNRLVTAKEFAEENGVTLILKGHHTIVTGQDGEQYINITGNSGLATGGSGDVLAGTVASLVSRGINETVASAMAVYIHGLAGDIAKDKYGIESVTASKVMECIPCALRQILQVEN
;
A
#
# COMPACT_ATOMS: atom_id res chain seq x y z
N MET A 1 9.27 -4.45 2.44
CA MET A 1 10.09 -3.31 2.94
C MET A 1 9.48 -2.75 4.21
N LYS A 2 10.23 -2.01 5.08
CA LYS A 2 9.67 -1.38 6.29
C LYS A 2 9.17 0.04 6.01
N ALA A 3 8.20 0.49 6.84
CA ALA A 3 7.83 1.89 6.97
C ALA A 3 7.91 2.29 8.46
N CYS A 4 8.21 3.55 8.74
CA CYS A 4 8.41 4.03 10.09
C CYS A 4 7.92 5.48 10.27
N PHE A 5 7.58 5.80 11.50
CA PHE A 5 7.35 7.17 11.93
C PHE A 5 8.69 7.92 12.11
N ALA A 6 8.65 9.25 12.09
CA ALA A 6 9.86 10.06 12.29
C ALA A 6 10.59 9.76 13.62
N SER A 7 9.84 9.43 14.66
CA SER A 7 10.43 9.04 15.95
C SER A 7 11.16 7.71 15.89
N GLU A 8 10.62 6.74 15.15
CA GLU A 8 11.22 5.41 14.93
C GLU A 8 12.48 5.53 14.05
N MET A 9 12.42 6.34 12.98
CA MET A 9 13.60 6.60 12.14
C MET A 9 14.75 7.21 12.94
N ARG A 10 14.45 8.19 13.82
CA ARG A 10 15.47 8.72 14.76
C ARG A 10 16.05 7.64 15.68
N GLY A 11 15.23 6.67 16.09
CA GLY A 11 15.68 5.49 16.84
C GLY A 11 16.66 4.64 16.04
N VAL A 12 16.36 4.40 14.76
CA VAL A 12 17.24 3.67 13.82
C VAL A 12 18.58 4.40 13.66
N ASP A 13 18.56 5.70 13.37
CA ASP A 13 19.78 6.52 13.19
C ASP A 13 20.64 6.54 14.45
N LYS A 14 20.02 6.67 15.61
CA LYS A 14 20.70 6.62 16.90
C LYS A 14 21.32 5.24 17.14
N ALA A 15 20.60 4.17 16.89
CA ALA A 15 21.11 2.81 17.03
C ALA A 15 22.23 2.51 16.02
N ALA A 16 22.15 3.03 14.80
CA ALA A 16 23.22 2.94 13.83
C ALA A 16 24.51 3.56 14.35
N SER A 17 24.43 4.70 15.05
CA SER A 17 25.59 5.37 15.62
C SER A 17 26.07 4.73 16.92
N GLU A 18 25.18 4.40 17.87
CA GLU A 18 25.55 3.91 19.21
C GLU A 18 25.89 2.41 19.24
N ILE A 19 25.16 1.59 18.47
CA ILE A 19 25.33 0.13 18.41
C ILE A 19 26.19 -0.26 17.21
N GLY A 20 25.90 0.31 16.04
CA GLY A 20 26.62 0.03 14.80
C GLY A 20 27.97 0.75 14.69
N GLY A 21 28.22 1.78 15.52
CA GLY A 21 29.44 2.59 15.46
C GLY A 21 29.56 3.42 14.17
N ILE A 22 28.45 3.64 13.45
CA ILE A 22 28.43 4.34 12.16
C ILE A 22 28.23 5.84 12.42
N PRO A 23 29.20 6.71 12.17
CA PRO A 23 29.01 8.14 12.33
C PRO A 23 27.94 8.70 11.42
N SER A 24 27.14 9.66 11.90
CA SER A 24 26.03 10.26 11.14
C SER A 24 26.46 10.88 9.80
N ILE A 25 27.68 11.41 9.74
CA ILE A 25 28.23 11.95 8.47
C ILE A 25 28.42 10.86 7.41
N VAL A 26 28.65 9.60 7.78
CA VAL A 26 28.75 8.47 6.85
C VAL A 26 27.36 8.12 6.29
N LEU A 27 26.32 8.14 7.14
CA LEU A 27 24.93 7.94 6.69
C LEU A 27 24.52 9.04 5.70
N MET A 28 24.82 10.30 6.01
CA MET A 28 24.57 11.46 5.13
C MET A 28 25.31 11.34 3.78
N GLU A 29 26.54 10.86 3.80
CA GLU A 29 27.31 10.62 2.57
C GLU A 29 26.67 9.54 1.69
N ASN A 30 26.25 8.43 2.31
CA ASN A 30 25.57 7.33 1.61
C ASN A 30 24.20 7.76 1.07
N ALA A 31 23.46 8.58 1.81
CA ALA A 31 22.20 9.17 1.36
C ALA A 31 22.40 10.04 0.10
N ALA A 32 23.40 10.90 0.12
CA ALA A 32 23.73 11.73 -1.03
C ALA A 32 24.15 10.90 -2.26
N MET A 33 24.99 9.88 -2.06
CA MET A 33 25.40 8.97 -3.14
C MET A 33 24.20 8.22 -3.72
N ALA A 34 23.27 7.77 -2.88
CA ALA A 34 22.06 7.10 -3.31
C ALA A 34 21.16 8.00 -4.19
N CYS A 35 21.04 9.28 -3.84
CA CYS A 35 20.33 10.26 -4.67
C CYS A 35 21.02 10.47 -6.03
N VAL A 36 22.33 10.58 -6.05
CA VAL A 36 23.09 10.73 -7.30
C VAL A 36 23.01 9.48 -8.17
N GLU A 37 22.98 8.29 -7.57
CA GLU A 37 22.76 7.03 -8.29
C GLU A 37 21.38 7.00 -8.96
N GLU A 38 20.34 7.41 -8.24
CA GLU A 38 18.98 7.48 -8.78
C GLU A 38 18.87 8.51 -9.94
N LEU A 39 19.57 9.64 -9.84
CA LEU A 39 19.65 10.57 -10.95
C LEU A 39 20.36 9.98 -12.18
N LYS A 40 21.41 9.16 -11.99
CA LYS A 40 22.05 8.43 -13.11
C LYS A 40 21.13 7.39 -13.76
N ASN A 41 20.31 6.74 -12.95
CA ASN A 41 19.34 5.76 -13.45
C ASN A 41 18.23 6.41 -14.27
N ASP A 42 17.80 7.62 -13.90
CA ASP A 42 16.74 8.33 -14.60
C ASP A 42 17.25 9.06 -15.86
N PHE A 43 18.52 9.52 -15.85
CA PHE A 43 19.07 10.31 -16.93
C PHE A 43 20.36 9.69 -17.49
N ALA A 44 20.26 8.97 -18.60
CA ALA A 44 21.43 8.37 -19.26
C ALA A 44 22.48 9.43 -19.68
N ASN A 45 22.05 10.68 -19.94
CA ASN A 45 22.90 11.83 -20.30
C ASN A 45 22.97 12.87 -19.16
N LEU A 46 23.07 12.44 -17.90
CA LEU A 46 23.09 13.33 -16.73
C LEU A 46 24.21 14.39 -16.82
N SER A 47 25.36 14.07 -17.45
CA SER A 47 26.48 15.02 -17.66
C SER A 47 26.16 16.24 -18.55
N GLU A 48 25.05 16.18 -19.30
CA GLU A 48 24.58 17.28 -20.14
C GLU A 48 23.48 18.12 -19.47
N LYS A 49 23.11 17.77 -18.23
CA LYS A 49 22.06 18.42 -17.46
C LYS A 49 22.61 19.47 -16.52
N SER A 50 21.79 20.49 -16.26
CA SER A 50 22.01 21.46 -15.21
C SER A 50 21.12 21.14 -13.99
N VAL A 51 21.69 21.27 -12.77
CA VAL A 51 21.02 20.89 -11.54
C VAL A 51 21.03 22.03 -10.53
N ALA A 52 19.86 22.40 -10.01
CA ALA A 52 19.76 23.30 -8.86
C ALA A 52 19.38 22.52 -7.59
N VAL A 53 20.15 22.69 -6.52
CA VAL A 53 19.90 22.05 -5.22
C VAL A 53 19.39 23.09 -4.23
N PHE A 54 18.11 22.98 -3.82
CA PHE A 54 17.50 23.87 -2.84
C PHE A 54 17.66 23.29 -1.45
N CYS A 55 18.40 23.97 -0.58
CA CYS A 55 18.82 23.46 0.73
C CYS A 55 18.22 24.25 1.88
N GLY A 56 17.67 23.53 2.87
CA GLY A 56 17.28 24.08 4.17
C GLY A 56 18.41 24.01 5.20
N LYS A 57 18.11 24.37 6.45
CA LYS A 57 19.09 24.44 7.57
C LYS A 57 19.42 23.10 8.23
N GLY A 58 18.56 22.09 8.04
CA GLY A 58 18.65 20.80 8.72
C GLY A 58 19.56 19.79 8.02
N ASN A 59 19.51 18.53 8.47
CA ASN A 59 20.27 17.43 7.88
C ASN A 59 19.90 17.21 6.40
N ASN A 60 18.61 17.37 6.02
CA ASN A 60 18.22 17.28 4.62
C ASN A 60 18.98 18.27 3.72
N GLY A 61 19.19 19.52 4.18
CA GLY A 61 20.08 20.45 3.50
C GLY A 61 21.53 19.97 3.47
N GLY A 62 21.97 19.27 4.52
CA GLY A 62 23.28 18.61 4.56
C GLY A 62 23.45 17.53 3.48
N ASP A 63 22.42 16.71 3.29
CA ASP A 63 22.35 15.73 2.17
C ASP A 63 22.42 16.47 0.83
N GLY A 64 21.67 17.59 0.69
CA GLY A 64 21.71 18.44 -0.51
C GLY A 64 23.10 18.99 -0.82
N PHE A 65 23.87 19.43 0.19
CA PHE A 65 25.25 19.89 -0.02
C PHE A 65 26.16 18.76 -0.48
N ALA A 66 26.03 17.57 0.09
CA ALA A 66 26.79 16.41 -0.33
C ALA A 66 26.41 15.97 -1.76
N ILE A 67 25.13 16.00 -2.14
CA ILE A 67 24.65 15.75 -3.51
C ILE A 67 25.30 16.75 -4.47
N ALA A 68 25.25 18.05 -4.17
CA ALA A 68 25.86 19.08 -5.02
C ALA A 68 27.36 18.83 -5.24
N ARG A 69 28.09 18.44 -4.19
CA ARG A 69 29.51 18.09 -4.27
C ARG A 69 29.77 16.90 -5.20
N HIS A 70 28.97 15.84 -5.10
CA HIS A 70 29.12 14.65 -5.96
C HIS A 70 28.82 14.99 -7.42
N LEU A 71 27.75 15.75 -7.70
CA LEU A 71 27.40 16.20 -9.04
C LEU A 71 28.52 17.08 -9.66
N TYR A 72 29.06 18.02 -8.87
CA TYR A 72 30.17 18.87 -9.29
C TYR A 72 31.42 18.04 -9.65
N ASN A 73 31.77 17.05 -8.84
CA ASN A 73 32.92 16.16 -9.09
C ASN A 73 32.73 15.30 -10.36
N MET A 74 31.50 15.11 -10.81
CA MET A 74 31.17 14.46 -12.09
C MET A 74 31.21 15.40 -13.29
N GLY A 75 31.51 16.69 -13.07
CA GLY A 75 31.52 17.71 -14.11
C GLY A 75 30.13 18.22 -14.53
N ILE A 76 29.12 17.97 -13.69
CA ILE A 76 27.75 18.45 -13.92
C ILE A 76 27.65 19.91 -13.51
N ASP A 77 26.96 20.72 -14.29
CA ASP A 77 26.63 22.11 -13.94
C ASP A 77 25.63 22.12 -12.77
N VAL A 78 26.12 22.54 -11.57
CA VAL A 78 25.36 22.51 -10.33
C VAL A 78 25.47 23.82 -9.57
N ALA A 79 24.33 24.32 -9.08
CA ALA A 79 24.28 25.44 -8.14
C ALA A 79 23.42 25.08 -6.91
N VAL A 80 23.75 25.69 -5.78
CA VAL A 80 23.08 25.51 -4.50
C VAL A 80 22.34 26.77 -4.10
N TYR A 81 21.07 26.64 -3.75
CA TYR A 81 20.22 27.72 -3.31
C TYR A 81 19.81 27.53 -1.85
N LEU A 82 20.20 28.47 -0.98
CA LEU A 82 19.91 28.43 0.45
C LEU A 82 18.56 29.10 0.73
N VAL A 83 17.58 28.31 1.16
CA VAL A 83 16.18 28.79 1.36
C VAL A 83 15.97 29.42 2.73
N CYS A 84 16.73 29.00 3.77
CA CYS A 84 16.51 29.38 5.16
C CYS A 84 17.69 30.14 5.79
N GLY A 85 18.52 30.79 4.97
CA GLY A 85 19.77 31.48 5.40
C GLY A 85 20.97 30.55 5.39
N ASN A 86 22.10 31.01 5.96
CA ASN A 86 23.41 30.41 5.79
C ASN A 86 24.09 29.92 7.09
N GLU A 87 23.31 29.72 8.15
CA GLU A 87 23.82 29.20 9.43
C GLU A 87 23.49 27.71 9.56
N PHE A 88 24.52 26.87 9.58
CA PHE A 88 24.40 25.41 9.65
C PHE A 88 25.11 24.84 10.89
N LYS A 89 24.67 23.65 11.33
CA LYS A 89 25.28 22.95 12.48
C LYS A 89 25.53 21.47 12.11
N GLY A 90 26.36 20.78 12.91
CA GLY A 90 26.62 19.35 12.76
C GLY A 90 27.14 18.98 11.36
N ASP A 91 26.67 17.86 10.84
CA ASP A 91 27.12 17.30 9.56
C ASP A 91 26.74 18.18 8.35
N ALA A 92 25.62 18.89 8.41
CA ALA A 92 25.24 19.87 7.39
C ALA A 92 26.29 20.99 7.27
N LYS A 93 26.84 21.46 8.42
CA LYS A 93 27.90 22.45 8.39
C LYS A 93 29.17 21.91 7.75
N ILE A 94 29.54 20.67 8.04
CA ILE A 94 30.73 20.03 7.45
C ILE A 94 30.62 20.04 5.92
N ASN A 95 29.48 19.54 5.38
CA ASN A 95 29.27 19.49 3.95
C ASN A 95 29.16 20.88 3.31
N PHE A 96 28.53 21.85 3.99
CA PHE A 96 28.49 23.24 3.53
C PHE A 96 29.90 23.85 3.41
N ASP A 97 30.76 23.67 4.43
CA ASP A 97 32.11 24.18 4.42
C ASP A 97 32.95 23.52 3.30
N ILE A 98 32.70 22.27 2.95
CA ILE A 98 33.35 21.59 1.83
C ILE A 98 32.96 22.25 0.50
N ILE A 99 31.64 22.38 0.19
CA ILE A 99 31.19 22.94 -1.10
C ILE A 99 31.64 24.39 -1.27
N LYS A 100 31.70 25.14 -0.18
CA LYS A 100 32.23 26.51 -0.18
C LYS A 100 33.72 26.55 -0.57
N ARG A 101 34.55 25.63 -0.06
CA ARG A 101 35.98 25.51 -0.43
C ARG A 101 36.18 25.03 -1.87
N MET A 102 35.24 24.30 -2.42
CA MET A 102 35.27 23.83 -3.80
C MET A 102 34.82 24.90 -4.81
N ASN A 103 34.40 26.09 -4.34
CA ASN A 103 33.86 27.18 -5.15
C ASN A 103 32.66 26.78 -5.99
N ILE A 104 31.80 25.87 -5.47
CA ILE A 104 30.48 25.59 -6.06
C ILE A 104 29.65 26.86 -5.92
N SER A 105 28.82 27.19 -6.95
CA SER A 105 27.94 28.34 -6.87
C SER A 105 26.94 28.18 -5.72
N ILE A 106 26.89 29.16 -4.80
CA ILE A 106 26.01 29.16 -3.63
C ILE A 106 25.36 30.53 -3.54
N ASP A 107 24.04 30.56 -3.64
CA ASP A 107 23.23 31.78 -3.55
C ASP A 107 22.20 31.66 -2.41
N VAL A 108 21.97 32.78 -1.69
CA VAL A 108 20.94 32.84 -0.64
C VAL A 108 19.69 33.44 -1.26
N ILE A 109 18.58 32.71 -1.20
CA ILE A 109 17.30 33.25 -1.65
C ILE A 109 16.78 34.23 -0.60
N SER A 110 16.79 35.49 -0.96
CA SER A 110 16.26 36.59 -0.15
C SER A 110 15.06 37.27 -0.79
N ASP A 111 14.86 37.08 -2.08
CA ASP A 111 13.78 37.62 -2.89
C ASP A 111 13.23 36.56 -3.85
N ILE A 112 11.98 36.73 -4.24
CA ILE A 112 11.25 35.82 -5.15
C ILE A 112 11.19 36.35 -6.61
N GLU A 113 11.58 37.61 -6.85
CA GLU A 113 11.44 38.25 -8.18
C GLU A 113 12.10 37.42 -9.30
N ASP A 114 13.29 36.91 -9.06
CA ASP A 114 14.06 36.12 -10.04
C ASP A 114 13.86 34.61 -9.92
N LEU A 115 13.17 34.13 -8.87
CA LEU A 115 13.09 32.70 -8.55
C LEU A 115 12.50 31.86 -9.70
N LYS A 116 11.49 32.37 -10.37
CA LYS A 116 10.88 31.73 -11.54
C LYS A 116 11.89 31.50 -12.67
N TYR A 117 12.76 32.48 -12.91
CA TYR A 117 13.78 32.37 -13.97
C TYR A 117 14.88 31.40 -13.54
N ILE A 118 15.28 31.44 -12.28
CA ILE A 118 16.22 30.47 -11.70
C ILE A 118 15.69 29.05 -11.88
N VAL A 119 14.49 28.74 -11.40
CA VAL A 119 13.91 27.39 -11.48
C VAL A 119 13.84 26.89 -12.92
N ARG A 120 13.41 27.74 -13.86
CA ARG A 120 13.30 27.39 -15.29
C ARG A 120 14.65 27.17 -15.99
N SER A 121 15.72 27.75 -15.51
CA SER A 121 17.05 27.65 -16.14
C SER A 121 17.68 26.28 -15.97
N TYR A 122 17.25 25.50 -14.95
CA TYR A 122 17.78 24.18 -14.68
C TYR A 122 16.89 23.05 -15.25
N ASP A 123 17.54 21.92 -15.56
CA ASP A 123 16.85 20.73 -16.02
C ASP A 123 16.28 19.90 -14.89
N ILE A 124 16.99 19.90 -13.74
CA ILE A 124 16.64 19.10 -12.56
C ILE A 124 16.68 19.98 -11.33
N ILE A 125 15.64 19.92 -10.52
CA ILE A 125 15.59 20.52 -9.19
C ILE A 125 15.71 19.42 -8.14
N VAL A 126 16.65 19.59 -7.23
CA VAL A 126 16.80 18.72 -6.04
C VAL A 126 16.20 19.47 -4.85
N ASP A 127 15.14 18.94 -4.29
CA ASP A 127 14.48 19.44 -3.09
C ASP A 127 15.14 18.82 -1.85
N ALA A 128 15.94 19.62 -1.16
CA ALA A 128 16.58 19.31 0.11
C ALA A 128 16.26 20.39 1.18
N ILE A 129 15.03 20.97 1.10
CA ILE A 129 14.63 22.08 1.98
C ILE A 129 14.25 21.54 3.37
N PHE A 130 13.27 20.62 3.42
CA PHE A 130 12.78 20.02 4.66
C PHE A 130 12.74 18.50 4.54
N GLY A 131 13.15 17.81 5.60
CA GLY A 131 13.00 16.36 5.76
C GLY A 131 11.94 16.02 6.81
N THR A 132 12.11 14.90 7.51
CA THR A 132 11.18 14.38 8.54
C THR A 132 10.98 15.27 9.76
N GLY A 133 11.72 16.36 9.90
CA GLY A 133 11.67 17.26 11.06
C GLY A 133 10.68 18.41 10.95
N ILE A 134 9.89 18.49 9.86
CA ILE A 134 8.93 19.58 9.70
C ILE A 134 7.77 19.43 10.68
N SER A 135 7.41 20.54 11.34
CA SER A 135 6.24 20.66 12.20
C SER A 135 5.57 22.02 11.99
N GLY A 136 4.26 22.01 11.82
CA GLY A 136 3.46 23.22 11.54
C GLY A 136 3.51 23.66 10.08
N THR A 137 2.87 24.79 9.81
CA THR A 137 2.63 25.28 8.45
C THR A 137 3.85 25.95 7.86
N VAL A 138 4.25 25.57 6.65
CA VAL A 138 5.28 26.27 5.84
C VAL A 138 4.80 27.67 5.49
N ARG A 139 5.66 28.68 5.70
CA ARG A 139 5.33 30.09 5.49
C ARG A 139 6.52 30.88 4.94
N GLY A 140 6.25 32.10 4.46
CA GLY A 140 7.27 33.05 3.98
C GLY A 140 8.05 32.51 2.79
N ILE A 141 9.34 32.80 2.73
CA ILE A 141 10.19 32.49 1.57
C ILE A 141 10.18 30.99 1.19
N SER A 142 10.08 30.10 2.18
CA SER A 142 10.01 28.64 1.90
C SER A 142 8.70 28.26 1.21
N TYR A 143 7.59 28.91 1.55
CA TYR A 143 6.30 28.71 0.86
C TYR A 143 6.41 29.16 -0.59
N ASP A 144 6.98 30.34 -0.82
CA ASP A 144 7.11 30.92 -2.16
C ASP A 144 8.06 30.08 -3.03
N VAL A 145 9.18 29.60 -2.47
CA VAL A 145 10.16 28.74 -3.15
C VAL A 145 9.49 27.42 -3.58
N ILE A 146 8.79 26.73 -2.67
CA ILE A 146 8.10 25.47 -2.99
C ILE A 146 7.03 25.70 -4.05
N SER A 147 6.27 26.79 -3.96
CA SER A 147 5.25 27.13 -4.95
C SER A 147 5.86 27.39 -6.34
N GLU A 148 6.96 28.14 -6.41
CA GLU A 148 7.64 28.42 -7.67
C GLU A 148 8.30 27.17 -8.28
N ILE A 149 8.88 26.28 -7.45
CA ILE A 149 9.42 25.00 -7.91
C ILE A 149 8.30 24.17 -8.55
N ASN A 150 7.16 24.00 -7.87
CA ASN A 150 6.03 23.22 -8.40
C ASN A 150 5.48 23.76 -9.72
N ASN A 151 5.49 25.09 -9.89
CA ASN A 151 4.92 25.74 -11.06
C ASN A 151 5.86 25.75 -12.27
N ASN A 152 7.18 25.67 -12.06
CA ASN A 152 8.15 26.02 -13.11
C ASN A 152 9.24 24.97 -13.33
N ALA A 153 9.46 24.00 -12.44
CA ALA A 153 10.47 22.97 -12.60
C ALA A 153 10.10 22.00 -13.73
N LYS A 154 11.12 21.47 -14.39
CA LYS A 154 10.97 20.45 -15.45
C LYS A 154 10.96 19.04 -14.85
N TYR A 155 11.76 18.80 -13.79
CA TYR A 155 11.87 17.55 -13.08
C TYR A 155 12.31 17.82 -11.64
N ILE A 156 11.65 17.20 -10.67
CA ILE A 156 11.88 17.42 -9.25
C ILE A 156 12.24 16.10 -8.57
N VAL A 157 13.39 16.06 -7.90
CA VAL A 157 13.80 14.96 -7.02
C VAL A 157 13.78 15.45 -5.58
N ALA A 158 12.94 14.84 -4.75
CA ALA A 158 12.91 15.11 -3.32
C ALA A 158 13.87 14.19 -2.56
N VAL A 159 14.63 14.78 -1.62
CA VAL A 159 15.56 14.10 -0.73
C VAL A 159 14.82 13.69 0.54
N ASP A 160 14.79 12.41 0.83
CA ASP A 160 14.15 11.75 1.96
C ASP A 160 12.62 11.84 1.97
N VAL A 161 12.05 13.03 2.01
CA VAL A 161 10.61 13.32 1.99
C VAL A 161 10.38 14.60 1.20
N PRO A 162 9.37 14.70 0.32
CA PRO A 162 9.02 15.97 -0.31
C PRO A 162 8.79 17.08 0.72
N SER A 163 9.47 18.21 0.56
CA SER A 163 9.40 19.32 1.51
C SER A 163 7.98 19.82 1.66
N GLY A 164 7.48 19.86 2.89
CA GLY A 164 6.13 20.30 3.22
C GLY A 164 5.15 19.18 3.54
N ILE A 165 5.56 17.91 3.48
CA ILE A 165 4.77 16.77 3.96
C ILE A 165 5.06 16.52 5.44
N ASN A 166 4.03 16.29 6.24
CA ASN A 166 4.18 15.67 7.56
C ASN A 166 4.52 14.18 7.37
N SER A 167 5.73 13.80 7.75
CA SER A 167 6.26 12.44 7.52
C SER A 167 5.57 11.34 8.35
N ASP A 168 4.75 11.69 9.33
CA ASP A 168 4.01 10.75 10.17
C ASP A 168 2.54 10.62 9.73
N SER A 169 1.84 11.74 9.46
CA SER A 169 0.41 11.74 9.13
C SER A 169 0.11 11.78 7.62
N GLY A 170 1.01 12.31 6.82
CA GLY A 170 0.76 12.56 5.39
C GLY A 170 0.00 13.85 5.11
N GLU A 171 -0.22 14.69 6.12
CA GLU A 171 -0.79 16.03 5.93
C GLU A 171 0.15 16.93 5.15
N ILE A 172 -0.45 17.82 4.35
CA ILE A 172 0.29 18.89 3.68
C ILE A 172 0.41 20.08 4.62
N CYS A 173 1.62 20.45 4.99
CA CYS A 173 1.94 21.56 5.87
C CYS A 173 1.77 22.93 5.18
N GLY A 174 0.61 23.21 4.59
CA GLY A 174 0.28 24.42 3.85
C GLY A 174 0.67 24.37 2.39
N VAL A 175 1.92 24.04 2.06
CA VAL A 175 2.42 23.78 0.71
C VAL A 175 3.43 22.64 0.77
N CYS A 176 3.48 21.80 -0.27
CA CYS A 176 4.53 20.81 -0.38
C CYS A 176 5.02 20.66 -1.81
N ILE A 177 6.23 20.17 -1.96
CA ILE A 177 6.82 19.79 -3.24
C ILE A 177 6.02 18.64 -3.85
N LYS A 178 5.68 18.77 -5.14
CA LYS A 178 5.14 17.68 -5.96
C LYS A 178 6.31 17.05 -6.74
N ALA A 179 6.93 16.07 -6.15
CA ALA A 179 8.10 15.42 -6.73
C ALA A 179 7.74 14.49 -7.89
N ASP A 180 8.62 14.40 -8.89
CA ASP A 180 8.59 13.32 -9.89
C ASP A 180 9.18 12.04 -9.30
N LYS A 181 10.18 12.19 -8.45
CA LYS A 181 10.82 11.11 -7.70
C LYS A 181 11.16 11.55 -6.28
N THR A 182 10.99 10.65 -5.32
CA THR A 182 11.50 10.81 -3.95
C THR A 182 12.49 9.69 -3.65
N VAL A 183 13.70 10.05 -3.21
CA VAL A 183 14.71 9.11 -2.75
C VAL A 183 14.73 9.15 -1.23
N THR A 184 14.16 8.11 -0.62
CA THR A 184 14.07 8.01 0.85
C THR A 184 15.01 6.94 1.38
N PHE A 185 15.44 7.06 2.64
CA PHE A 185 16.55 6.31 3.18
C PHE A 185 16.12 5.29 4.24
N ALA A 186 16.70 4.09 4.18
CA ALA A 186 16.51 2.95 5.07
C ALA A 186 15.08 2.36 5.07
N ALA A 187 14.05 3.19 5.22
CA ALA A 187 12.65 2.80 5.24
C ALA A 187 11.76 3.90 4.64
N TYR A 188 10.55 3.53 4.22
CA TYR A 188 9.52 4.53 3.94
C TYR A 188 9.18 5.31 5.19
N LYS A 189 8.83 6.59 5.06
CA LYS A 189 8.15 7.34 6.13
C LYS A 189 6.65 7.14 5.94
N VAL A 190 5.97 6.84 7.04
CA VAL A 190 4.54 6.49 7.02
C VAL A 190 3.71 7.53 6.27
N GLY A 191 3.96 8.82 6.53
CA GLY A 191 3.25 9.91 5.88
C GLY A 191 3.36 9.94 4.37
N MET A 192 4.46 9.43 3.77
CA MET A 192 4.60 9.32 2.31
C MET A 192 3.60 8.33 1.69
N LEU A 193 3.07 7.42 2.49
CA LEU A 193 2.15 6.36 2.07
C LEU A 193 0.68 6.74 2.34
N MET A 194 0.45 7.81 3.08
CA MET A 194 -0.88 8.29 3.44
C MET A 194 -1.34 9.40 2.48
N PHE A 195 -2.65 9.43 2.20
CA PHE A 195 -3.25 10.52 1.45
C PHE A 195 -3.44 11.74 2.38
N PRO A 196 -3.24 12.99 1.89
CA PRO A 196 -2.97 13.37 0.49
C PRO A 196 -1.49 13.32 0.06
N ALA A 197 -0.54 13.13 0.97
CA ALA A 197 0.90 13.19 0.66
C ALA A 197 1.34 12.18 -0.41
N ALA A 198 0.72 11.00 -0.47
CA ALA A 198 1.06 9.97 -1.45
C ALA A 198 0.99 10.45 -2.92
N ASP A 199 0.14 11.44 -3.22
CA ASP A 199 0.04 12.04 -4.55
C ASP A 199 1.20 13.01 -4.90
N TYR A 200 2.02 13.36 -3.89
CA TYR A 200 3.11 14.32 -4.04
C TYR A 200 4.49 13.65 -4.02
N VAL A 201 4.56 12.38 -3.68
CA VAL A 201 5.83 11.63 -3.53
C VAL A 201 6.44 11.24 -4.88
N GLY A 202 5.62 11.14 -5.92
CA GLY A 202 6.05 10.62 -7.21
C GLY A 202 6.55 9.17 -7.11
N LYS A 203 7.56 8.81 -7.90
CA LYS A 203 8.16 7.48 -7.82
C LYS A 203 9.10 7.39 -6.62
N ALA A 204 8.70 6.70 -5.57
CA ALA A 204 9.53 6.51 -4.39
C ALA A 204 10.60 5.43 -4.61
N ALA A 205 11.84 5.74 -4.20
CA ALA A 205 12.96 4.81 -4.17
C ALA A 205 13.52 4.73 -2.74
N VAL A 206 13.32 3.60 -2.07
CA VAL A 206 13.94 3.34 -0.76
C VAL A 206 15.35 2.85 -0.98
N LYS A 207 16.33 3.56 -0.39
CA LYS A 207 17.75 3.25 -0.55
C LYS A 207 18.39 2.84 0.76
N ASP A 208 19.23 1.82 0.66
CA ASP A 208 20.15 1.47 1.73
C ASP A 208 21.21 2.57 1.88
N ILE A 209 21.43 2.98 3.12
CA ILE A 209 22.46 3.95 3.51
C ILE A 209 23.51 3.30 4.41
N SER A 210 23.70 1.99 4.30
CA SER A 210 24.61 1.15 5.08
C SER A 210 24.24 0.96 6.56
N ILE A 211 22.94 0.98 6.87
CA ILE A 211 22.44 0.58 8.19
C ILE A 211 22.20 -0.95 8.16
N PRO A 212 22.90 -1.75 8.97
CA PRO A 212 22.72 -3.19 9.00
C PRO A 212 21.29 -3.61 9.38
N ASP A 213 20.77 -4.66 8.74
CA ASP A 213 19.41 -5.16 8.96
C ASP A 213 19.10 -5.44 10.44
N TYR A 214 20.07 -5.98 11.21
CA TYR A 214 19.86 -6.26 12.64
C TYR A 214 19.58 -5.01 13.48
N ILE A 215 20.00 -3.82 13.05
CA ILE A 215 19.70 -2.55 13.71
C ILE A 215 18.27 -2.14 13.43
N ILE A 216 17.82 -2.28 12.17
CA ILE A 216 16.44 -1.98 11.75
C ILE A 216 15.47 -2.95 12.43
N ASP A 217 15.79 -4.25 12.41
CA ASP A 217 14.99 -5.31 13.03
C ASP A 217 14.89 -5.11 14.56
N GLY A 218 15.96 -4.66 15.20
CA GLY A 218 16.01 -4.34 16.63
C GLY A 218 15.07 -3.20 17.06
N GLN A 219 14.59 -2.37 16.14
CA GLN A 219 13.62 -1.31 16.44
C GLN A 219 12.16 -1.79 16.47
N ASN A 220 11.91 -3.07 16.13
CA ASN A 220 10.57 -3.68 16.16
C ASN A 220 9.51 -2.88 15.38
N LEU A 221 9.88 -2.39 14.17
CA LEU A 221 8.99 -1.65 13.30
C LEU A 221 7.82 -2.54 12.85
N LYS A 222 6.59 -2.11 13.14
CA LYS A 222 5.36 -2.89 12.92
C LYS A 222 4.69 -2.64 11.58
N ILE A 223 5.14 -1.63 10.81
CA ILE A 223 4.54 -1.27 9.54
C ILE A 223 5.43 -1.75 8.40
N ASN A 224 4.83 -2.49 7.49
CA ASN A 224 5.50 -3.07 6.32
C ASN A 224 4.88 -2.51 5.03
N VAL A 225 5.70 -2.30 4.01
CA VAL A 225 5.23 -2.04 2.64
C VAL A 225 5.39 -3.33 1.84
N ILE A 226 4.30 -3.75 1.20
CA ILE A 226 4.28 -4.98 0.42
C ILE A 226 5.05 -4.75 -0.89
N ASP A 227 5.93 -5.68 -1.22
CA ASP A 227 6.67 -5.71 -2.47
C ASP A 227 6.61 -7.10 -3.13
N ASP A 228 7.12 -7.20 -4.35
CA ASP A 228 7.15 -8.46 -5.12
C ASP A 228 8.00 -9.53 -4.42
N LYS A 229 9.07 -9.13 -3.72
CA LYS A 229 9.93 -10.04 -2.94
C LYS A 229 9.14 -10.68 -1.79
N PHE A 230 8.33 -9.90 -1.07
CA PHE A 230 7.46 -10.40 -0.01
C PHE A 230 6.47 -11.43 -0.57
N VAL A 231 5.78 -11.10 -1.65
CA VAL A 231 4.79 -12.02 -2.26
C VAL A 231 5.48 -13.28 -2.77
N ARG A 232 6.60 -13.16 -3.47
CA ARG A 232 7.35 -14.29 -4.02
C ARG A 232 7.85 -15.25 -2.94
N SER A 233 8.37 -14.71 -1.83
CA SER A 233 8.92 -15.54 -0.75
C SER A 233 7.85 -16.32 0.01
N ASN A 234 6.60 -15.82 0.04
CA ASN A 234 5.48 -16.47 0.72
C ASN A 234 4.56 -17.27 -0.23
N PHE A 235 4.76 -17.18 -1.56
CA PHE A 235 3.90 -17.89 -2.50
C PHE A 235 4.25 -19.37 -2.55
N PRO A 236 3.30 -20.29 -2.25
CA PRO A 236 3.57 -21.73 -2.20
C PRO A 236 3.84 -22.28 -3.60
N LYS A 237 4.93 -23.02 -3.73
CA LYS A 237 5.28 -23.70 -4.99
C LYS A 237 4.28 -24.82 -5.30
N ARG A 238 4.06 -25.07 -6.59
CA ARG A 238 3.33 -26.24 -7.05
C ARG A 238 4.31 -27.41 -7.23
N GLU A 239 4.00 -28.52 -6.59
CA GLU A 239 4.79 -29.75 -6.70
C GLU A 239 4.37 -30.54 -7.95
N ASN A 240 5.34 -31.20 -8.61
CA ASN A 240 5.05 -32.03 -9.80
C ASN A 240 4.13 -33.22 -9.50
N ASN A 241 4.25 -33.81 -8.30
CA ASN A 241 3.39 -34.90 -7.85
C ASN A 241 2.34 -34.34 -6.87
N SER A 242 1.31 -33.69 -7.41
CA SER A 242 0.23 -33.07 -6.63
C SER A 242 -1.12 -33.29 -7.28
N GLN A 243 -2.17 -33.16 -6.49
CA GLN A 243 -3.56 -33.29 -6.90
C GLN A 243 -4.36 -32.02 -6.51
N LYS A 244 -5.56 -31.87 -7.09
CA LYS A 244 -6.40 -30.68 -6.87
C LYS A 244 -6.68 -30.35 -5.40
N GLY A 245 -6.77 -31.37 -4.52
CA GLY A 245 -7.01 -31.17 -3.09
C GLY A 245 -5.85 -30.49 -2.35
N ASP A 246 -4.63 -30.56 -2.88
CA ASP A 246 -3.43 -29.99 -2.23
C ASP A 246 -3.37 -28.47 -2.37
N TYR A 247 -4.22 -27.88 -3.23
CA TYR A 247 -4.24 -26.45 -3.51
C TYR A 247 -5.48 -25.73 -2.97
N GLY A 248 -6.13 -26.35 -1.97
CA GLY A 248 -7.22 -25.74 -1.21
C GLY A 248 -8.60 -25.92 -1.83
N LYS A 249 -9.60 -25.90 -0.94
CA LYS A 249 -11.03 -26.00 -1.26
C LYS A 249 -11.73 -24.77 -0.72
N VAL A 250 -12.24 -23.95 -1.61
CA VAL A 250 -12.96 -22.73 -1.27
C VAL A 250 -14.46 -22.95 -1.36
N LEU A 251 -15.19 -22.61 -0.30
CA LEU A 251 -16.64 -22.45 -0.33
C LEU A 251 -16.96 -20.96 -0.45
N VAL A 252 -17.66 -20.58 -1.51
CA VAL A 252 -18.15 -19.22 -1.72
C VAL A 252 -19.64 -19.20 -1.51
N ILE A 253 -20.15 -18.42 -0.55
CA ILE A 253 -21.57 -18.21 -0.28
C ILE A 253 -21.89 -16.78 -0.73
N ALA A 254 -22.50 -16.65 -1.90
CA ALA A 254 -22.61 -15.36 -2.58
C ALA A 254 -23.79 -15.28 -3.54
N GLY A 255 -24.18 -14.06 -3.88
CA GLY A 255 -25.15 -13.77 -4.92
C GLY A 255 -26.59 -13.75 -4.45
N SER A 256 -27.35 -12.91 -5.10
CA SER A 256 -28.81 -12.80 -4.99
C SER A 256 -29.39 -12.30 -6.32
N ALA A 257 -30.71 -12.22 -6.42
CA ALA A 257 -31.40 -11.67 -7.60
C ALA A 257 -30.90 -10.24 -7.89
N GLY A 258 -30.33 -10.04 -9.09
CA GLY A 258 -29.68 -8.79 -9.52
C GLY A 258 -28.20 -8.68 -9.19
N MET A 259 -27.62 -9.57 -8.34
CA MET A 259 -26.22 -9.52 -7.90
C MET A 259 -25.44 -10.84 -8.17
N THR A 260 -25.82 -11.57 -9.20
CA THR A 260 -25.12 -12.81 -9.64
C THR A 260 -23.69 -12.54 -10.12
N GLY A 261 -23.41 -11.29 -10.51
CA GLY A 261 -22.06 -10.85 -10.92
C GLY A 261 -21.02 -11.00 -9.80
N ALA A 262 -21.38 -10.65 -8.57
CA ALA A 262 -20.51 -10.78 -7.40
C ALA A 262 -20.17 -12.26 -7.10
N ALA A 263 -21.15 -13.15 -7.17
CA ALA A 263 -20.97 -14.59 -7.02
C ALA A 263 -20.00 -15.15 -8.08
N TYR A 264 -20.14 -14.73 -9.34
CA TYR A 264 -19.26 -15.13 -10.42
C TYR A 264 -17.84 -14.61 -10.21
N LEU A 265 -17.67 -13.30 -9.99
CA LEU A 265 -16.36 -12.67 -9.87
C LEU A 265 -15.57 -13.28 -8.71
N SER A 266 -16.17 -13.41 -7.53
CA SER A 266 -15.48 -13.95 -6.35
C SER A 266 -15.10 -15.42 -6.53
N SER A 267 -15.99 -16.26 -7.03
CA SER A 267 -15.72 -17.70 -7.21
C SER A 267 -14.76 -17.97 -8.37
N GLN A 268 -14.93 -17.30 -9.52
CA GLN A 268 -14.03 -17.47 -10.67
C GLN A 268 -12.63 -16.94 -10.36
N THR A 269 -12.52 -15.84 -9.59
CA THR A 269 -11.21 -15.31 -9.18
C THR A 269 -10.48 -16.31 -8.28
N ALA A 270 -11.16 -16.99 -7.37
CA ALA A 270 -10.54 -18.02 -6.55
C ALA A 270 -9.91 -19.14 -7.40
N VAL A 271 -10.58 -19.57 -8.47
CA VAL A 271 -10.00 -20.51 -9.45
C VAL A 271 -8.79 -19.91 -10.16
N THR A 272 -8.94 -18.69 -10.68
CA THR A 272 -7.89 -18.00 -11.46
C THR A 272 -6.63 -17.74 -10.63
N THR A 273 -6.78 -17.50 -9.32
CA THR A 273 -5.65 -17.32 -8.39
C THR A 273 -4.97 -18.63 -8.02
N GLY A 274 -5.63 -19.78 -8.24
CA GLY A 274 -4.98 -21.08 -8.17
C GLY A 274 -5.53 -22.06 -7.14
N SER A 275 -6.73 -21.84 -6.59
CA SER A 275 -7.43 -22.84 -5.76
C SER A 275 -7.67 -24.13 -6.52
N GLY A 276 -7.50 -25.25 -5.85
CA GLY A 276 -7.69 -26.56 -6.45
C GLY A 276 -9.14 -26.95 -6.68
N LEU A 277 -10.04 -26.52 -5.79
CA LEU A 277 -11.48 -26.74 -5.87
C LEU A 277 -12.22 -25.51 -5.36
N VAL A 278 -13.21 -25.04 -6.11
CA VAL A 278 -14.10 -23.94 -5.71
C VAL A 278 -15.54 -24.39 -5.84
N THR A 279 -16.31 -24.22 -4.76
CA THR A 279 -17.73 -24.50 -4.70
C THR A 279 -18.46 -23.19 -4.43
N LEU A 280 -19.39 -22.82 -5.31
CA LEU A 280 -20.24 -21.65 -5.19
C LEU A 280 -21.65 -22.07 -4.74
N ALA A 281 -22.02 -21.64 -3.56
CA ALA A 281 -23.35 -21.84 -2.99
C ALA A 281 -24.22 -20.60 -3.25
N VAL A 282 -25.30 -20.77 -3.99
CA VAL A 282 -26.19 -19.68 -4.47
C VAL A 282 -27.66 -20.02 -4.24
N PRO A 283 -28.56 -19.01 -4.23
CA PRO A 283 -30.00 -19.26 -4.25
C PRO A 283 -30.41 -20.25 -5.34
N SER A 284 -31.27 -21.23 -5.02
CA SER A 284 -31.67 -22.29 -5.95
C SER A 284 -32.31 -21.74 -7.22
N SER A 285 -33.03 -20.64 -7.12
CA SER A 285 -33.63 -19.94 -8.26
C SER A 285 -32.59 -19.35 -9.24
N LEU A 286 -31.34 -19.17 -8.81
CA LEU A 286 -30.24 -18.61 -9.62
C LEU A 286 -29.23 -19.66 -10.09
N ASN A 287 -29.33 -20.90 -9.58
CA ASN A 287 -28.33 -21.94 -9.84
C ASN A 287 -28.14 -22.22 -11.34
N GLY A 288 -29.23 -22.38 -12.10
CA GLY A 288 -29.13 -22.61 -13.53
C GLY A 288 -28.43 -21.51 -14.32
N ALA A 289 -28.60 -20.24 -13.90
CA ALA A 289 -27.87 -19.11 -14.51
C ALA A 289 -26.39 -19.16 -14.17
N MET A 290 -26.03 -19.59 -12.96
CA MET A 290 -24.63 -19.72 -12.54
C MET A 290 -23.94 -20.92 -13.21
N GLU A 291 -24.62 -22.08 -13.35
CA GLU A 291 -24.09 -23.22 -14.10
C GLU A 291 -23.79 -22.88 -15.57
N ALA A 292 -24.62 -22.05 -16.18
CA ALA A 292 -24.39 -21.59 -17.55
C ALA A 292 -23.22 -20.60 -17.66
N LYS A 293 -22.85 -19.92 -16.56
CA LYS A 293 -21.81 -18.88 -16.53
C LYS A 293 -20.44 -19.38 -16.07
N THR A 294 -20.42 -20.43 -15.26
CA THR A 294 -19.18 -21.01 -14.70
C THR A 294 -18.80 -22.29 -15.43
N THR A 295 -17.50 -22.59 -15.49
CA THR A 295 -16.97 -23.82 -16.09
C THR A 295 -16.25 -24.67 -15.05
N GLU A 296 -15.26 -24.11 -14.34
CA GLU A 296 -14.48 -24.84 -13.34
C GLU A 296 -15.04 -24.75 -11.93
N VAL A 297 -15.92 -23.77 -11.67
CA VAL A 297 -16.57 -23.59 -10.37
C VAL A 297 -17.78 -24.52 -10.27
N MET A 298 -17.79 -25.38 -9.26
CA MET A 298 -18.95 -26.23 -8.94
C MET A 298 -20.02 -25.38 -8.26
N THR A 299 -21.30 -25.63 -8.55
CA THR A 299 -22.42 -24.90 -7.94
C THR A 299 -23.22 -25.77 -6.96
N VAL A 300 -23.80 -25.14 -5.96
CA VAL A 300 -24.70 -25.76 -4.97
C VAL A 300 -25.95 -24.90 -4.82
N PRO A 301 -27.14 -25.42 -5.20
CA PRO A 301 -28.39 -24.70 -4.98
C PRO A 301 -28.78 -24.71 -3.50
N LEU A 302 -29.01 -23.51 -2.94
CA LEU A 302 -29.45 -23.32 -1.56
C LEU A 302 -30.94 -22.92 -1.50
N SER A 303 -31.62 -23.31 -0.42
CA SER A 303 -32.99 -22.83 -0.15
C SER A 303 -33.03 -21.31 -0.20
N ASP A 304 -33.97 -20.75 -0.97
CA ASP A 304 -34.08 -19.32 -1.20
C ASP A 304 -35.50 -18.79 -1.07
N LYS A 305 -35.60 -17.49 -0.83
CA LYS A 305 -36.83 -16.71 -0.81
C LYS A 305 -36.62 -15.43 -1.59
N ASN A 306 -37.40 -15.24 -2.64
CA ASN A 306 -37.30 -14.06 -3.51
C ASN A 306 -35.90 -13.86 -4.12
N GLY A 307 -35.18 -14.95 -4.46
CA GLY A 307 -33.85 -14.90 -5.04
C GLY A 307 -32.74 -14.51 -4.07
N ARG A 308 -32.95 -14.64 -2.75
CA ARG A 308 -31.95 -14.51 -1.68
C ARG A 308 -31.88 -15.79 -0.87
N ILE A 309 -30.72 -16.12 -0.35
CA ILE A 309 -30.53 -17.28 0.54
C ILE A 309 -31.43 -17.09 1.76
N SER A 310 -32.15 -18.16 2.15
CA SER A 310 -33.02 -18.19 3.32
C SER A 310 -32.37 -18.94 4.47
N ALA A 311 -32.83 -18.72 5.71
CA ALA A 311 -32.38 -19.46 6.89
C ALA A 311 -32.57 -20.99 6.74
N GLY A 312 -33.50 -21.44 5.92
CA GLY A 312 -33.66 -22.87 5.58
C GLY A 312 -32.48 -23.50 4.83
N ALA A 313 -31.49 -22.70 4.42
CA ALA A 313 -30.26 -23.19 3.79
C ALA A 313 -29.13 -23.53 4.81
N ILE A 314 -29.27 -23.15 6.09
CA ILE A 314 -28.19 -23.25 7.10
C ILE A 314 -27.62 -24.67 7.17
N ASP A 315 -28.46 -25.69 7.35
CA ASP A 315 -28.00 -27.09 7.47
C ASP A 315 -27.18 -27.55 6.26
N GLU A 316 -27.55 -27.15 5.03
CA GLU A 316 -26.80 -27.51 3.83
C GLU A 316 -25.49 -26.71 3.73
N ILE A 317 -25.50 -25.46 4.12
CA ILE A 317 -24.30 -24.61 4.17
C ILE A 317 -23.28 -25.23 5.15
N LEU A 318 -23.67 -25.55 6.38
CA LEU A 318 -22.77 -26.08 7.41
C LEU A 318 -22.14 -27.42 6.98
N LYS A 319 -22.90 -28.31 6.31
CA LYS A 319 -22.34 -29.53 5.69
C LYS A 319 -21.28 -29.25 4.62
N ARG A 320 -21.33 -28.08 3.96
CA ARG A 320 -20.30 -27.67 2.98
C ARG A 320 -19.11 -27.02 3.67
N VAL A 321 -19.33 -26.28 4.74
CA VAL A 321 -18.26 -25.72 5.59
C VAL A 321 -17.32 -26.83 6.07
N ASP A 322 -17.85 -27.98 6.53
CA ASP A 322 -17.05 -29.14 6.97
C ASP A 322 -16.10 -29.71 5.90
N LYS A 323 -16.33 -29.41 4.63
CA LYS A 323 -15.54 -29.93 3.49
C LYS A 323 -14.63 -28.88 2.87
N ALA A 324 -14.70 -27.66 3.33
CA ALA A 324 -13.93 -26.53 2.85
C ALA A 324 -12.65 -26.36 3.67
N ASP A 325 -11.64 -25.75 3.08
CA ASP A 325 -10.43 -25.29 3.76
C ASP A 325 -10.54 -23.78 4.08
N THR A 326 -11.47 -23.08 3.44
CA THR A 326 -11.86 -21.69 3.75
C THR A 326 -13.26 -21.37 3.23
N VAL A 327 -13.91 -20.41 3.86
CA VAL A 327 -15.22 -19.90 3.47
C VAL A 327 -15.13 -18.43 3.10
N LEU A 328 -15.69 -18.04 1.96
CA LEU A 328 -15.94 -16.64 1.60
C LEU A 328 -17.45 -16.41 1.62
N ILE A 329 -17.92 -15.47 2.44
CA ILE A 329 -19.33 -15.16 2.58
C ILE A 329 -19.57 -13.66 2.46
N GLY A 330 -20.62 -13.28 1.73
CA GLY A 330 -21.07 -11.89 1.68
C GLY A 330 -21.26 -11.28 0.30
N PRO A 331 -20.39 -11.54 -0.70
CA PRO A 331 -20.50 -10.88 -2.00
C PRO A 331 -21.89 -10.99 -2.60
N GLY A 332 -22.63 -9.86 -2.66
CA GLY A 332 -23.94 -9.77 -3.29
C GLY A 332 -25.04 -10.61 -2.67
N LEU A 333 -25.01 -10.91 -1.37
CA LEU A 333 -26.08 -11.67 -0.69
C LEU A 333 -27.38 -10.87 -0.55
N GLY A 334 -27.28 -9.54 -0.52
CA GLY A 334 -28.34 -8.64 -0.13
C GLY A 334 -28.53 -8.60 1.39
N ARG A 335 -29.42 -7.72 1.87
CA ARG A 335 -29.66 -7.52 3.30
C ARG A 335 -31.07 -8.01 3.67
N CYS A 336 -31.15 -8.90 4.61
CA CYS A 336 -32.38 -9.33 5.29
C CYS A 336 -32.01 -10.23 6.49
N ASP A 337 -32.95 -10.44 7.39
CA ASP A 337 -32.77 -11.23 8.62
C ASP A 337 -32.26 -12.65 8.33
N ASP A 338 -32.79 -13.32 7.29
CA ASP A 338 -32.38 -14.65 6.87
C ASP A 338 -30.86 -14.69 6.51
N VAL A 339 -30.35 -13.64 5.85
CA VAL A 339 -28.92 -13.53 5.50
C VAL A 339 -28.07 -13.30 6.75
N SER A 340 -28.52 -12.46 7.68
CA SER A 340 -27.83 -12.23 8.96
C SER A 340 -27.74 -13.52 9.76
N GLU A 341 -28.84 -14.30 9.85
CA GLU A 341 -28.87 -15.60 10.53
C GLU A 341 -27.91 -16.62 9.88
N VAL A 342 -27.82 -16.64 8.55
CA VAL A 342 -26.86 -17.49 7.83
C VAL A 342 -25.41 -17.10 8.13
N VAL A 343 -25.08 -15.80 8.11
CA VAL A 343 -23.73 -15.31 8.42
C VAL A 343 -23.33 -15.65 9.86
N GLU A 344 -24.23 -15.41 10.82
CA GLU A 344 -24.02 -15.75 12.23
C GLU A 344 -23.79 -17.26 12.42
N SER A 345 -24.63 -18.10 11.80
CA SER A 345 -24.52 -19.56 11.89
C SER A 345 -23.18 -20.06 11.31
N VAL A 346 -22.69 -19.47 10.21
CA VAL A 346 -21.39 -19.82 9.63
C VAL A 346 -20.25 -19.44 10.58
N LEU A 347 -20.30 -18.26 11.19
CA LEU A 347 -19.29 -17.81 12.15
C LEU A 347 -19.22 -18.67 13.41
N GLU A 348 -20.39 -19.02 13.97
CA GLU A 348 -20.47 -19.86 15.17
C GLU A 348 -19.98 -21.30 14.93
N TYR A 349 -20.25 -21.83 13.71
CA TYR A 349 -19.97 -23.23 13.41
C TYR A 349 -18.58 -23.48 12.84
N SER A 350 -18.04 -22.53 12.05
CA SER A 350 -16.82 -22.75 11.27
C SER A 350 -15.61 -23.00 12.16
N LYS A 351 -14.75 -23.93 11.70
CA LYS A 351 -13.41 -24.19 12.27
C LYS A 351 -12.30 -23.83 11.27
N VAL A 352 -12.69 -23.46 10.06
CA VAL A 352 -11.79 -23.02 8.99
C VAL A 352 -11.90 -21.50 8.81
N PRO A 353 -10.88 -20.82 8.28
CA PRO A 353 -10.92 -19.37 8.10
C PRO A 353 -12.14 -18.91 7.32
N VAL A 354 -12.77 -17.82 7.79
CA VAL A 354 -13.94 -17.18 7.17
C VAL A 354 -13.57 -15.78 6.69
N ILE A 355 -13.73 -15.53 5.40
CA ILE A 355 -13.61 -14.21 4.80
C ILE A 355 -14.99 -13.60 4.69
N ILE A 356 -15.15 -12.40 5.26
CA ILE A 356 -16.41 -11.66 5.29
C ILE A 356 -16.25 -10.40 4.45
N ASP A 357 -17.05 -10.29 3.38
CA ASP A 357 -17.04 -9.13 2.47
C ASP A 357 -18.46 -8.59 2.27
N ALA A 358 -18.57 -7.34 1.87
CA ALA A 358 -19.78 -6.68 1.41
C ALA A 358 -21.02 -6.87 2.34
N ASP A 359 -22.07 -7.57 1.88
CA ASP A 359 -23.29 -7.76 2.68
C ASP A 359 -23.06 -8.65 3.91
N GLY A 360 -22.04 -9.51 3.90
CA GLY A 360 -21.59 -10.24 5.08
C GLY A 360 -21.07 -9.30 6.17
N ILE A 361 -20.30 -8.26 5.78
CA ILE A 361 -19.84 -7.22 6.71
C ILE A 361 -21.04 -6.46 7.29
N ASN A 362 -22.02 -6.13 6.47
CA ASN A 362 -23.23 -5.46 6.94
C ASN A 362 -23.99 -6.30 7.96
N ALA A 363 -24.11 -7.61 7.74
CA ALA A 363 -24.77 -8.53 8.67
C ALA A 363 -24.05 -8.57 10.03
N VAL A 364 -22.71 -8.67 10.04
CA VAL A 364 -21.92 -8.65 11.29
C VAL A 364 -22.01 -7.29 11.99
N ALA A 365 -22.01 -6.17 11.24
CA ALA A 365 -22.15 -4.83 11.83
C ALA A 365 -23.47 -4.63 12.59
N GLU A 366 -24.53 -5.35 12.22
CA GLU A 366 -25.83 -5.35 12.94
C GLU A 366 -25.75 -6.13 14.26
N ASN A 367 -24.87 -7.15 14.34
CA ASN A 367 -24.67 -7.98 15.54
C ASN A 367 -23.19 -8.38 15.74
N MET A 368 -22.37 -7.43 16.19
CA MET A 368 -20.93 -7.68 16.49
C MET A 368 -20.68 -8.79 17.53
N LYS A 369 -21.71 -9.17 18.32
CA LYS A 369 -21.57 -10.25 19.31
C LYS A 369 -21.35 -11.62 18.66
N ALA A 370 -21.73 -11.80 17.40
CA ALA A 370 -21.47 -13.03 16.65
C ALA A 370 -19.95 -13.36 16.57
N LEU A 371 -19.09 -12.34 16.59
CA LEU A 371 -17.64 -12.53 16.62
C LEU A 371 -17.15 -13.12 17.96
N SER A 372 -17.82 -12.83 19.07
CA SER A 372 -17.38 -13.30 20.39
C SER A 372 -17.54 -14.82 20.58
N SER A 373 -18.42 -15.46 19.78
CA SER A 373 -18.62 -16.91 19.75
C SER A 373 -17.77 -17.62 18.68
N CYS A 374 -17.14 -16.86 17.79
CA CYS A 374 -16.34 -17.39 16.70
C CYS A 374 -15.00 -17.95 17.23
N THR A 375 -14.66 -19.18 16.82
CA THR A 375 -13.40 -19.85 17.17
C THR A 375 -12.45 -20.02 16.00
N CYS A 376 -12.88 -19.66 14.80
CA CYS A 376 -12.06 -19.72 13.59
C CYS A 376 -11.40 -18.36 13.29
N PRO A 377 -10.32 -18.33 12.51
CA PRO A 377 -9.77 -17.08 11.98
C PRO A 377 -10.79 -16.35 11.12
N VAL A 378 -10.94 -15.04 11.34
CA VAL A 378 -11.86 -14.19 10.55
C VAL A 378 -11.07 -13.10 9.84
N ILE A 379 -11.41 -12.88 8.58
CA ILE A 379 -10.84 -11.84 7.74
C ILE A 379 -11.97 -10.92 7.26
N PHE A 380 -11.88 -9.63 7.56
CA PHE A 380 -12.78 -8.61 7.06
C PHE A 380 -12.15 -7.82 5.91
N THR A 381 -12.96 -7.46 4.91
CA THR A 381 -12.51 -6.68 3.75
C THR A 381 -13.31 -5.38 3.57
N PRO A 382 -13.49 -4.52 4.60
CA PRO A 382 -14.31 -3.33 4.50
C PRO A 382 -13.66 -2.24 3.65
N HIS A 383 -14.48 -1.50 2.90
CA HIS A 383 -14.19 -0.13 2.52
C HIS A 383 -14.61 0.84 3.64
N THR A 384 -14.24 2.13 3.55
CA THR A 384 -14.48 3.11 4.62
C THR A 384 -15.91 3.15 5.13
N VAL A 385 -16.92 3.01 4.23
CA VAL A 385 -18.35 3.03 4.63
C VAL A 385 -18.75 1.78 5.42
N GLU A 386 -18.22 0.61 5.05
CA GLU A 386 -18.42 -0.65 5.80
C GLU A 386 -17.69 -0.58 7.13
N MET A 387 -16.47 -0.04 7.14
CA MET A 387 -15.70 0.19 8.37
C MET A 387 -16.43 1.12 9.35
N SER A 388 -17.04 2.20 8.83
CA SER A 388 -17.88 3.12 9.63
C SER A 388 -19.08 2.39 10.29
N ARG A 389 -19.67 1.40 9.62
CA ARG A 389 -20.75 0.59 10.21
C ARG A 389 -20.25 -0.38 11.27
N LEU A 390 -19.08 -0.99 11.05
CA LEU A 390 -18.47 -1.90 12.01
C LEU A 390 -18.05 -1.20 13.31
N THR A 391 -17.50 0.02 13.19
CA THR A 391 -16.91 0.75 14.31
C THR A 391 -17.83 1.81 14.93
N GLY A 392 -18.83 2.28 14.19
CA GLY A 392 -19.63 3.44 14.56
C GLY A 392 -18.92 4.79 14.40
N LEU A 393 -17.68 4.80 13.90
CA LEU A 393 -16.90 6.02 13.68
C LEU A 393 -17.33 6.74 12.41
N GLU A 394 -17.17 8.06 12.38
CA GLU A 394 -17.42 8.88 11.21
C GLU A 394 -16.38 8.58 10.10
N ARG A 395 -16.84 8.65 8.84
CA ARG A 395 -16.01 8.31 7.67
C ARG A 395 -14.76 9.18 7.57
N GLU A 396 -14.90 10.46 7.80
CA GLU A 396 -13.79 11.43 7.76
C GLU A 396 -12.73 11.09 8.81
N TYR A 397 -13.17 10.73 10.03
CA TYR A 397 -12.23 10.25 11.05
C TYR A 397 -11.45 9.01 10.62
N ILE A 398 -12.15 8.03 10.00
CA ILE A 398 -11.51 6.79 9.51
C ILE A 398 -10.49 7.11 8.41
N GLU A 399 -10.81 7.99 7.45
CA GLU A 399 -9.91 8.37 6.37
C GLU A 399 -8.65 9.08 6.90
N ASP A 400 -8.80 9.96 7.88
CA ASP A 400 -7.69 10.67 8.50
C ASP A 400 -6.83 9.77 9.42
N ASN A 401 -7.41 8.67 9.95
CA ASN A 401 -6.78 7.80 10.95
C ASN A 401 -6.75 6.33 10.53
N ARG A 402 -6.55 6.04 9.24
CA ARG A 402 -6.68 4.68 8.67
C ARG A 402 -5.83 3.62 9.38
N LEU A 403 -4.56 3.90 9.65
CA LEU A 403 -3.65 2.96 10.33
C LEU A 403 -4.11 2.66 11.77
N VAL A 404 -4.45 3.70 12.51
CA VAL A 404 -4.89 3.56 13.92
C VAL A 404 -6.20 2.80 13.99
N THR A 405 -7.20 3.22 13.19
CA THR A 405 -8.52 2.59 13.16
C THR A 405 -8.43 1.11 12.74
N ALA A 406 -7.61 0.80 11.73
CA ALA A 406 -7.43 -0.58 11.30
C ALA A 406 -6.75 -1.44 12.38
N LYS A 407 -5.78 -0.88 13.09
CA LYS A 407 -5.06 -1.57 14.16
C LYS A 407 -5.96 -1.85 15.35
N GLU A 408 -6.62 -0.82 15.87
CA GLU A 408 -7.53 -0.95 17.02
C GLU A 408 -8.62 -1.99 16.76
N PHE A 409 -9.28 -1.91 15.59
CA PHE A 409 -10.33 -2.87 15.25
C PHE A 409 -9.80 -4.32 15.16
N ALA A 410 -8.65 -4.53 14.52
CA ALA A 410 -8.08 -5.86 14.34
C ALA A 410 -7.66 -6.49 15.69
N GLU A 411 -6.98 -5.71 16.54
CA GLU A 411 -6.52 -6.15 17.86
C GLU A 411 -7.70 -6.42 18.82
N GLU A 412 -8.68 -5.50 18.89
CA GLU A 412 -9.83 -5.61 19.80
C GLU A 412 -10.74 -6.80 19.47
N ASN A 413 -10.88 -7.13 18.18
CA ASN A 413 -11.77 -8.23 17.74
C ASN A 413 -11.01 -9.52 17.41
N GLY A 414 -9.68 -9.54 17.49
CA GLY A 414 -8.85 -10.72 17.19
C GLY A 414 -8.98 -11.19 15.74
N VAL A 415 -9.05 -10.26 14.77
CA VAL A 415 -9.31 -10.54 13.37
C VAL A 415 -8.20 -10.01 12.45
N THR A 416 -8.15 -10.51 11.22
CA THR A 416 -7.39 -9.86 10.15
C THR A 416 -8.30 -8.87 9.42
N LEU A 417 -7.83 -7.65 9.21
CA LEU A 417 -8.58 -6.59 8.56
C LEU A 417 -7.90 -6.13 7.27
N ILE A 418 -8.66 -6.04 6.17
CA ILE A 418 -8.26 -5.41 4.90
C ILE A 418 -9.06 -4.12 4.74
N LEU A 419 -8.54 -2.99 5.21
CA LEU A 419 -9.17 -1.68 5.02
C LEU A 419 -8.89 -1.17 3.60
N LYS A 420 -9.86 -1.36 2.71
CA LYS A 420 -9.79 -0.96 1.30
C LYS A 420 -9.71 0.56 1.15
N GLY A 421 -8.97 1.03 0.15
CA GLY A 421 -8.81 2.45 -0.20
C GLY A 421 -7.52 2.68 -0.98
N HIS A 422 -7.20 3.96 -1.23
CA HIS A 422 -5.89 4.32 -1.74
C HIS A 422 -4.82 3.84 -0.75
N HIS A 423 -3.85 3.05 -1.22
CA HIS A 423 -2.94 2.28 -0.38
C HIS A 423 -3.68 1.45 0.68
N THR A 424 -4.28 0.34 0.23
CA THR A 424 -5.00 -0.60 1.10
C THR A 424 -4.12 -1.06 2.27
N ILE A 425 -4.69 -1.06 3.47
CA ILE A 425 -4.00 -1.46 4.70
C ILE A 425 -4.50 -2.85 5.12
N VAL A 426 -3.58 -3.77 5.33
CA VAL A 426 -3.87 -5.07 5.94
C VAL A 426 -3.31 -5.06 7.35
N THR A 427 -4.13 -5.43 8.33
CA THR A 427 -3.73 -5.48 9.74
C THR A 427 -4.02 -6.85 10.31
N GLY A 428 -3.02 -7.48 10.92
CA GLY A 428 -3.16 -8.73 11.63
C GLY A 428 -3.70 -8.53 13.06
N GLN A 429 -4.19 -9.61 13.65
CA GLN A 429 -4.67 -9.61 15.04
C GLN A 429 -3.60 -9.25 16.08
N ASP A 430 -2.32 -9.28 15.72
CA ASP A 430 -1.16 -8.90 16.54
C ASP A 430 -0.73 -7.44 16.31
N GLY A 431 -1.53 -6.67 15.56
CA GLY A 431 -1.28 -5.28 15.23
C GLY A 431 -0.17 -5.06 14.20
N GLU A 432 0.38 -6.10 13.58
CA GLU A 432 1.30 -5.94 12.45
C GLU A 432 0.55 -5.46 11.22
N GLN A 433 1.09 -4.43 10.55
CA GLN A 433 0.42 -3.77 9.43
C GLN A 433 1.21 -3.89 8.14
N TYR A 434 0.48 -4.03 7.04
CA TYR A 434 1.02 -4.12 5.68
C TYR A 434 0.29 -3.10 4.79
N ILE A 435 1.05 -2.20 4.16
CA ILE A 435 0.53 -1.18 3.25
C ILE A 435 0.80 -1.62 1.82
N ASN A 436 -0.25 -1.68 1.01
CA ASN A 436 -0.14 -1.98 -0.41
C ASN A 436 -0.07 -0.71 -1.23
N ILE A 437 0.97 -0.59 -2.06
CA ILE A 437 1.20 0.57 -2.94
C ILE A 437 0.92 0.27 -4.42
N THR A 438 0.42 -0.93 -4.75
CA THR A 438 0.00 -1.27 -6.12
C THR A 438 -1.47 -0.93 -6.34
N GLY A 439 -1.86 -0.77 -7.57
CA GLY A 439 -3.20 -0.42 -7.97
C GLY A 439 -3.34 1.03 -8.43
N ASN A 440 -4.48 1.34 -9.00
CA ASN A 440 -4.78 2.66 -9.54
C ASN A 440 -6.26 2.99 -9.41
N SER A 441 -6.65 4.22 -9.71
CA SER A 441 -8.03 4.70 -9.58
C SER A 441 -9.04 3.98 -10.49
N GLY A 442 -8.61 3.27 -11.51
CA GLY A 442 -9.47 2.40 -12.33
C GLY A 442 -10.08 1.24 -11.53
N LEU A 443 -9.46 0.85 -10.39
CA LEU A 443 -10.03 -0.15 -9.48
C LEU A 443 -11.29 0.34 -8.73
N ALA A 444 -11.60 1.63 -8.77
CA ALA A 444 -12.84 2.19 -8.23
C ALA A 444 -14.05 1.86 -9.15
N THR A 445 -14.29 0.57 -9.38
CA THR A 445 -15.37 0.02 -10.22
C THR A 445 -16.11 -1.09 -9.49
N GLY A 446 -17.41 -1.26 -9.80
CA GLY A 446 -18.22 -2.32 -9.20
C GLY A 446 -17.64 -3.70 -9.49
N GLY A 447 -17.57 -4.55 -8.46
CA GLY A 447 -17.05 -5.91 -8.55
C GLY A 447 -15.56 -6.07 -8.27
N SER A 448 -14.79 -4.97 -8.15
CA SER A 448 -13.35 -5.02 -7.82
C SER A 448 -13.11 -5.65 -6.44
N GLY A 449 -13.97 -5.35 -5.45
CA GLY A 449 -13.95 -5.98 -4.13
C GLY A 449 -14.19 -7.49 -4.19
N ASP A 450 -15.14 -7.94 -5.04
CA ASP A 450 -15.43 -9.38 -5.22
C ASP A 450 -14.20 -10.14 -5.76
N VAL A 451 -13.46 -9.51 -6.69
CA VAL A 451 -12.19 -10.05 -7.21
C VAL A 451 -11.14 -10.14 -6.10
N LEU A 452 -11.00 -9.11 -5.28
CA LEU A 452 -10.08 -9.13 -4.13
C LEU A 452 -10.46 -10.24 -3.15
N ALA A 453 -11.73 -10.34 -2.76
CA ALA A 453 -12.22 -11.35 -1.81
C ALA A 453 -11.96 -12.78 -2.33
N GLY A 454 -12.18 -13.03 -3.62
CA GLY A 454 -11.85 -14.29 -4.26
C GLY A 454 -10.35 -14.61 -4.26
N THR A 455 -9.50 -13.58 -4.44
CA THR A 455 -8.03 -13.70 -4.36
C THR A 455 -7.60 -14.07 -2.93
N VAL A 456 -8.15 -13.40 -1.91
CA VAL A 456 -7.89 -13.72 -0.49
C VAL A 456 -8.29 -15.15 -0.18
N ALA A 457 -9.52 -15.54 -0.55
CA ALA A 457 -10.03 -16.89 -0.29
C ALA A 457 -9.14 -17.98 -0.92
N SER A 458 -8.65 -17.75 -2.13
CA SER A 458 -7.72 -18.67 -2.79
C SER A 458 -6.42 -18.86 -2.01
N LEU A 459 -5.78 -17.76 -1.60
CA LEU A 459 -4.49 -17.84 -0.91
C LEU A 459 -4.63 -18.46 0.49
N VAL A 460 -5.68 -18.08 1.24
CA VAL A 460 -5.98 -18.65 2.56
C VAL A 460 -6.25 -20.15 2.46
N SER A 461 -7.01 -20.61 1.47
CA SER A 461 -7.34 -22.03 1.29
C SER A 461 -6.11 -22.92 1.04
N ARG A 462 -4.98 -22.33 0.65
CA ARG A 462 -3.70 -22.99 0.44
C ARG A 462 -2.83 -23.08 1.71
N GLY A 463 -3.39 -22.74 2.86
CA GLY A 463 -2.72 -22.83 4.16
C GLY A 463 -1.72 -21.71 4.45
N ILE A 464 -1.79 -20.60 3.71
CA ILE A 464 -1.00 -19.40 4.03
C ILE A 464 -1.67 -18.71 5.22
N ASN A 465 -0.88 -18.23 6.17
CA ASN A 465 -1.38 -17.44 7.30
C ASN A 465 -2.30 -16.29 6.81
N GLU A 466 -3.38 -16.02 7.51
CA GLU A 466 -4.47 -15.14 7.09
C GLU A 466 -3.98 -13.72 6.78
N THR A 467 -3.12 -13.16 7.63
CA THR A 467 -2.56 -11.80 7.44
C THR A 467 -1.62 -11.76 6.25
N VAL A 468 -0.74 -12.76 6.12
CA VAL A 468 0.19 -12.86 4.99
C VAL A 468 -0.56 -13.08 3.68
N ALA A 469 -1.56 -13.97 3.65
CA ALA A 469 -2.41 -14.21 2.49
C ALA A 469 -3.17 -12.95 2.07
N SER A 470 -3.70 -12.20 3.03
CA SER A 470 -4.38 -10.92 2.80
C SER A 470 -3.44 -9.88 2.20
N ALA A 471 -2.23 -9.74 2.75
CA ALA A 471 -1.21 -8.84 2.22
C ALA A 471 -0.79 -9.23 0.78
N MET A 472 -0.59 -10.52 0.51
CA MET A 472 -0.31 -11.01 -0.84
C MET A 472 -1.47 -10.73 -1.80
N ALA A 473 -2.71 -10.95 -1.36
CA ALA A 473 -3.91 -10.78 -2.18
C ALA A 473 -4.09 -9.32 -2.63
N VAL A 474 -3.93 -8.34 -1.72
CA VAL A 474 -4.07 -6.93 -2.07
C VAL A 474 -2.99 -6.47 -3.05
N TYR A 475 -1.77 -7.01 -2.92
CA TYR A 475 -0.68 -6.72 -3.85
C TYR A 475 -0.95 -7.30 -5.24
N ILE A 476 -1.32 -8.58 -5.33
CA ILE A 476 -1.62 -9.27 -6.59
C ILE A 476 -2.80 -8.59 -7.30
N HIS A 477 -3.87 -8.27 -6.56
CA HIS A 477 -5.04 -7.58 -7.08
C HIS A 477 -4.69 -6.17 -7.59
N GLY A 478 -3.92 -5.39 -6.83
CA GLY A 478 -3.47 -4.07 -7.24
C GLY A 478 -2.61 -4.12 -8.51
N LEU A 479 -1.60 -5.01 -8.54
CA LEU A 479 -0.74 -5.20 -9.71
C LEU A 479 -1.54 -5.67 -10.95
N ALA A 480 -2.54 -6.54 -10.77
CA ALA A 480 -3.45 -6.93 -11.85
C ALA A 480 -4.25 -5.71 -12.36
N GLY A 481 -4.64 -4.80 -11.48
CA GLY A 481 -5.26 -3.52 -11.83
C GLY A 481 -4.32 -2.61 -12.64
N ASP A 482 -3.03 -2.56 -12.28
CA ASP A 482 -2.03 -1.79 -13.01
C ASP A 482 -1.79 -2.37 -14.41
N ILE A 483 -1.65 -3.69 -14.52
CA ILE A 483 -1.56 -4.37 -15.83
C ILE A 483 -2.82 -4.13 -16.67
N ALA A 484 -4.00 -4.15 -16.06
CA ALA A 484 -5.25 -3.86 -16.76
C ALA A 484 -5.31 -2.41 -17.28
N LYS A 485 -4.85 -1.44 -16.46
CA LYS A 485 -4.72 -0.03 -16.87
C LYS A 485 -3.78 0.12 -18.06
N ASP A 486 -2.62 -0.50 -18.01
CA ASP A 486 -1.63 -0.42 -19.09
C ASP A 486 -2.13 -1.04 -20.40
N LYS A 487 -2.90 -2.14 -20.29
CA LYS A 487 -3.44 -2.87 -21.45
C LYS A 487 -4.68 -2.22 -22.05
N TYR A 488 -5.57 -1.65 -21.24
CA TYR A 488 -6.91 -1.23 -21.67
C TYR A 488 -7.18 0.28 -21.50
N GLY A 489 -6.28 1.01 -20.84
CA GLY A 489 -6.50 2.38 -20.40
C GLY A 489 -7.32 2.44 -19.08
N ILE A 490 -7.08 3.48 -18.28
CA ILE A 490 -7.60 3.63 -16.92
C ILE A 490 -9.15 3.64 -16.88
N GLU A 491 -9.79 4.31 -17.81
CA GLU A 491 -11.26 4.42 -17.89
C GLU A 491 -11.93 3.09 -18.25
N SER A 492 -11.18 2.14 -18.76
CA SER A 492 -11.69 0.85 -19.21
C SER A 492 -11.36 -0.30 -18.25
N VAL A 493 -10.76 -0.01 -17.08
CA VAL A 493 -10.52 -1.02 -16.06
C VAL A 493 -11.87 -1.46 -15.48
N THR A 494 -12.19 -2.75 -15.64
CA THR A 494 -13.37 -3.40 -15.06
C THR A 494 -12.94 -4.58 -14.20
N ALA A 495 -13.78 -5.00 -13.24
CA ALA A 495 -13.49 -6.14 -12.38
C ALA A 495 -13.11 -7.42 -13.17
N SER A 496 -13.82 -7.71 -14.26
CA SER A 496 -13.51 -8.85 -15.13
C SER A 496 -12.12 -8.75 -15.75
N LYS A 497 -11.70 -7.56 -16.21
CA LYS A 497 -10.37 -7.34 -16.78
C LYS A 497 -9.27 -7.45 -15.72
N VAL A 498 -9.54 -6.99 -14.49
CA VAL A 498 -8.62 -7.19 -13.36
C VAL A 498 -8.45 -8.68 -13.08
N MET A 499 -9.54 -9.44 -12.99
CA MET A 499 -9.53 -10.89 -12.82
C MET A 499 -8.73 -11.59 -13.94
N GLU A 500 -8.91 -11.21 -15.19
CA GLU A 500 -8.16 -11.73 -16.34
C GLU A 500 -6.66 -11.40 -16.29
N CYS A 501 -6.27 -10.31 -15.61
CA CYS A 501 -4.88 -9.89 -15.45
C CYS A 501 -4.17 -10.53 -14.24
N ILE A 502 -4.88 -11.21 -13.32
CA ILE A 502 -4.27 -11.93 -12.18
C ILE A 502 -3.18 -12.91 -12.62
N PRO A 503 -3.38 -13.77 -13.64
CA PRO A 503 -2.32 -14.68 -14.10
C PRO A 503 -1.08 -13.94 -14.60
N CYS A 504 -1.25 -12.77 -15.22
CA CYS A 504 -0.13 -11.93 -15.65
C CYS A 504 0.64 -11.34 -14.46
N ALA A 505 -0.09 -10.87 -13.43
CA ALA A 505 0.50 -10.38 -12.19
C ALA A 505 1.30 -11.49 -11.47
N LEU A 506 0.72 -12.67 -11.33
CA LEU A 506 1.40 -13.83 -10.73
C LEU A 506 2.66 -14.22 -11.51
N ARG A 507 2.59 -14.27 -12.84
CA ARG A 507 3.76 -14.57 -13.69
C ARG A 507 4.87 -13.55 -13.51
N GLN A 508 4.54 -12.25 -13.44
CA GLN A 508 5.51 -11.18 -13.22
C GLN A 508 6.17 -11.30 -11.84
N ILE A 509 5.38 -11.51 -10.78
CA ILE A 509 5.87 -11.63 -9.40
C ILE A 509 6.77 -12.85 -9.25
N LEU A 510 6.35 -14.00 -9.79
CA LEU A 510 7.07 -15.26 -9.63
C LEU A 510 8.27 -15.39 -10.58
N GLN A 511 8.49 -14.41 -11.48
CA GLN A 511 9.57 -14.41 -12.47
C GLN A 511 9.64 -15.73 -13.26
N VAL A 512 8.47 -16.25 -13.66
CA VAL A 512 8.40 -17.41 -14.53
C VAL A 512 8.84 -16.94 -15.93
N GLU A 513 10.06 -17.32 -16.33
CA GLU A 513 10.56 -17.11 -17.69
C GLU A 513 9.69 -17.88 -18.69
N ASN A 514 9.45 -17.29 -19.86
CA ASN A 514 8.72 -17.92 -20.97
C ASN A 514 9.56 -19.01 -21.65
#